data_bdfc13589b3249e9159bc78e5500685a
#
_entry.id   bdfc13589b3249e9159bc78e5500685a
#
_cell.length_a   1.000
_cell.length_b   1.000
_cell.length_c   1.000
_cell.angle_alpha   90.00
_cell.angle_beta   90.00
_cell.angle_gamma   90.00
#
_symmetry.space_group_name_H-M   'P 1'
#
loop_
_entity.id
_entity.type
_entity.pdbx_description
1 polymer ?
#
loop_
_entity_poly.entity_id
_entity_poly.type
_entity_poly.pdbx_seq_one_letter_code
_entity_poly.pdbx_strand_id
1 'polypeptide(L)'
;MNKNRFKYLFLLFAIILVLFPTTHVQAKVQSFSNLYMEVTLPENVIILTPETSNMDPTWSEVGISDPASEKKTMEEMNVQAILYDPNTAATVRVMSKRNSDSEEVYNLSLLSDEEMTAYLDKIFSTSDENTSFTIDQYQHSEVPFYRLDLHLSKDGTEYSEIVYGTIANGYSISYDIYEINKTEPLDESFIKELVAGTHFTQFLDKAEVERQQREAVTNLVIVVSVFLALLLVLLVLRGRSQKKEKLKKKEKTEALSRFFTAQRQNEEQNIKDTPIFSNRTKYSENLIKTFYTYDRIWKRLKLWIVTAAALLLLITSFYSTGSIYVPIIAIGVAAVFIYQYYAQTEKAIIREVKAYKSHKNSEAVFTFYEDYYTLSGIQSSSKYPYIQITEIKEYKEYIYIYLGSDRAHYLAKDGFEHGPEEFKSFMSGKIKIKK
;
A
#
# COMPACT_ATOMS: atom_id res chain seq x y z
N MET A 1 -9.97 25.28 -6.39
CA MET A 1 -9.16 24.27 -7.13
C MET A 1 -10.11 23.47 -8.01
N ASN A 2 -9.86 23.47 -9.31
CA ASN A 2 -10.84 23.12 -10.35
C ASN A 2 -11.18 21.62 -10.33
N LYS A 3 -12.46 21.26 -10.19
CA LYS A 3 -13.04 19.89 -10.28
C LYS A 3 -12.55 19.09 -11.50
N ASN A 4 -12.10 19.79 -12.55
CA ASN A 4 -11.62 19.18 -13.78
C ASN A 4 -10.21 18.58 -13.68
N ARG A 5 -9.32 19.07 -12.79
CA ARG A 5 -7.97 18.50 -12.64
C ARG A 5 -7.98 17.11 -12.00
N PHE A 6 -9.00 16.80 -11.18
CA PHE A 6 -9.14 15.48 -10.56
C PHE A 6 -9.66 14.44 -11.55
N LYS A 7 -10.51 14.85 -12.51
CA LYS A 7 -10.97 13.98 -13.60
C LYS A 7 -9.82 13.55 -14.52
N TYR A 8 -8.87 14.46 -14.79
CA TYR A 8 -7.69 14.14 -15.63
C TYR A 8 -6.71 13.20 -14.92
N LEU A 9 -6.55 13.30 -13.60
CA LEU A 9 -5.70 12.37 -12.83
C LEU A 9 -6.31 10.95 -12.80
N PHE A 10 -7.63 10.85 -12.68
CA PHE A 10 -8.35 9.58 -12.72
C PHE A 10 -8.35 8.98 -14.14
N LEU A 11 -8.45 9.83 -15.16
CA LEU A 11 -8.37 9.42 -16.56
C LEU A 11 -6.96 8.92 -16.91
N LEU A 12 -5.91 9.58 -16.42
CA LEU A 12 -4.52 9.14 -16.59
C LEU A 12 -4.27 7.78 -15.92
N PHE A 13 -4.83 7.54 -14.74
CA PHE A 13 -4.73 6.26 -14.04
C PHE A 13 -5.52 5.15 -14.76
N ALA A 14 -6.67 5.47 -15.34
CA ALA A 14 -7.45 4.54 -16.16
C ALA A 14 -6.75 4.21 -17.49
N ILE A 15 -6.06 5.17 -18.11
CA ILE A 15 -5.29 4.97 -19.35
C ILE A 15 -4.05 4.09 -19.09
N ILE A 16 -3.39 4.22 -17.95
CA ILE A 16 -2.26 3.35 -17.57
C ILE A 16 -2.74 1.90 -17.34
N LEU A 17 -3.96 1.68 -16.84
CA LEU A 17 -4.55 0.34 -16.68
C LEU A 17 -4.98 -0.31 -18.02
N VAL A 18 -5.25 0.47 -19.06
CA VAL A 18 -5.67 -0.03 -20.41
C VAL A 18 -4.46 -0.33 -21.31
N LEU A 19 -3.26 0.14 -20.95
CA LEU A 19 -2.02 -0.10 -21.73
C LEU A 19 -1.28 -1.40 -21.36
N PHE A 20 -1.90 -2.34 -20.62
CA PHE A 20 -1.39 -3.71 -20.61
C PHE A 20 -1.76 -4.34 -21.97
N PRO A 21 -0.78 -4.68 -22.81
CA PRO A 21 -1.10 -5.36 -24.04
C PRO A 21 -1.78 -6.68 -23.68
N THR A 22 -3.01 -6.87 -24.16
CA THR A 22 -3.58 -8.21 -24.27
C THR A 22 -2.63 -8.97 -25.19
N THR A 23 -1.81 -9.85 -24.61
CA THR A 23 -0.93 -10.71 -25.38
C THR A 23 -1.81 -11.57 -26.27
N HIS A 24 -1.87 -11.23 -27.56
CA HIS A 24 -2.27 -12.20 -28.56
C HIS A 24 -1.26 -13.35 -28.49
N VAL A 25 -1.72 -14.49 -28.03
CA VAL A 25 -0.94 -15.73 -28.00
C VAL A 25 -0.57 -16.05 -29.48
N GLN A 26 0.64 -15.68 -29.88
CA GLN A 26 1.21 -16.23 -31.10
C GLN A 26 1.63 -17.68 -30.81
N ALA A 27 1.01 -18.61 -31.51
CA ALA A 27 0.95 -20.03 -31.21
C ALA A 27 2.26 -20.81 -31.38
N LYS A 28 3.43 -20.16 -31.49
CA LYS A 28 4.72 -20.84 -31.67
C LYS A 28 5.55 -21.03 -30.40
N VAL A 29 5.42 -20.17 -29.40
CA VAL A 29 6.24 -20.25 -28.18
C VAL A 29 5.36 -19.92 -26.97
N GLN A 30 5.26 -20.86 -26.05
CA GLN A 30 4.65 -20.64 -24.73
C GLN A 30 5.75 -20.32 -23.70
N SER A 31 5.68 -19.16 -23.08
CA SER A 31 6.63 -18.74 -22.05
C SER A 31 6.07 -19.00 -20.64
N PHE A 32 6.90 -19.58 -19.78
CA PHE A 32 6.68 -19.77 -18.35
C PHE A 32 7.71 -18.93 -17.60
N SER A 33 7.44 -17.62 -17.48
CA SER A 33 8.42 -16.64 -16.99
C SER A 33 8.88 -16.91 -15.55
N ASN A 34 8.01 -17.49 -14.69
CA ASN A 34 8.33 -17.88 -13.33
C ASN A 34 9.29 -19.08 -13.26
N LEU A 35 9.39 -19.86 -14.33
CA LEU A 35 10.29 -21.02 -14.46
C LEU A 35 11.53 -20.71 -15.30
N TYR A 36 11.63 -19.50 -15.85
CA TYR A 36 12.66 -19.13 -16.86
C TYR A 36 12.68 -20.11 -18.02
N MET A 37 11.49 -20.55 -18.48
CA MET A 37 11.32 -21.60 -19.48
C MET A 37 10.39 -21.13 -20.60
N GLU A 38 10.72 -21.52 -21.81
CA GLU A 38 9.90 -21.37 -22.99
C GLU A 38 9.76 -22.72 -23.68
N VAL A 39 8.60 -22.97 -24.26
CA VAL A 39 8.31 -24.19 -25.00
C VAL A 39 7.87 -23.83 -26.42
N THR A 40 8.61 -24.28 -27.40
CA THR A 40 8.19 -24.18 -28.81
C THR A 40 7.13 -25.25 -29.08
N LEU A 41 5.99 -24.80 -29.60
CA LEU A 41 4.81 -25.64 -29.83
C LEU A 41 4.55 -25.81 -31.34
N PRO A 42 4.01 -26.96 -31.76
CA PRO A 42 3.40 -27.10 -33.08
C PRO A 42 2.31 -26.05 -33.35
N GLU A 43 2.11 -25.67 -34.60
CA GLU A 43 1.24 -24.52 -34.97
C GLU A 43 -0.22 -24.66 -34.49
N ASN A 44 -0.75 -25.89 -34.39
CA ASN A 44 -2.15 -26.14 -34.08
C ASN A 44 -2.43 -26.48 -32.62
N VAL A 45 -1.43 -26.46 -31.75
CA VAL A 45 -1.59 -26.81 -30.34
C VAL A 45 -2.47 -25.79 -29.61
N ILE A 46 -3.51 -26.30 -28.93
CA ILE A 46 -4.36 -25.54 -28.04
C ILE A 46 -3.69 -25.46 -26.68
N ILE A 47 -3.66 -24.27 -26.10
CA ILE A 47 -3.05 -23.99 -24.80
C ILE A 47 -4.15 -23.52 -23.84
N LEU A 48 -4.35 -24.23 -22.73
CA LEU A 48 -5.21 -23.83 -21.64
C LEU A 48 -4.36 -23.59 -20.39
N THR A 49 -4.52 -22.42 -19.78
CA THR A 49 -3.81 -22.03 -18.55
C THR A 49 -4.82 -21.65 -17.46
N PRO A 50 -4.43 -21.54 -16.19
CA PRO A 50 -5.31 -21.04 -15.14
C PRO A 50 -5.91 -19.66 -15.44
N GLU A 51 -5.25 -18.84 -16.27
CA GLU A 51 -5.71 -17.50 -16.68
C GLU A 51 -6.70 -17.54 -17.87
N THR A 52 -6.81 -18.66 -18.59
CA THR A 52 -7.76 -18.81 -19.72
C THR A 52 -9.19 -18.59 -19.22
N SER A 53 -9.97 -17.73 -19.91
CA SER A 53 -11.35 -17.42 -19.48
C SER A 53 -12.21 -18.69 -19.38
N ASN A 54 -13.06 -18.79 -18.38
CA ASN A 54 -14.01 -19.92 -18.27
C ASN A 54 -15.00 -19.99 -19.44
N MET A 55 -15.19 -18.90 -20.17
CA MET A 55 -16.06 -18.81 -21.35
C MET A 55 -15.33 -19.03 -22.65
N ASP A 56 -14.05 -19.36 -22.61
CA ASP A 56 -13.26 -19.60 -23.80
C ASP A 56 -13.73 -20.91 -24.48
N PRO A 57 -14.06 -20.89 -25.78
CA PRO A 57 -14.56 -22.08 -26.47
C PRO A 57 -13.53 -23.21 -26.56
N THR A 58 -12.25 -22.91 -26.42
CA THR A 58 -11.17 -23.90 -26.46
C THR A 58 -11.26 -24.97 -25.39
N TRP A 59 -11.89 -24.67 -24.23
CA TRP A 59 -12.18 -25.69 -23.21
C TRP A 59 -13.02 -26.85 -23.76
N SER A 60 -14.06 -26.51 -24.54
CA SER A 60 -14.93 -27.52 -25.17
C SER A 60 -14.22 -28.29 -26.28
N GLU A 61 -13.30 -27.64 -27.00
CA GLU A 61 -12.50 -28.27 -28.07
C GLU A 61 -11.57 -29.33 -27.48
N VAL A 62 -11.06 -29.15 -26.28
CA VAL A 62 -10.24 -30.11 -25.53
C VAL A 62 -11.09 -31.16 -24.78
N GLY A 63 -12.43 -31.05 -24.83
CA GLY A 63 -13.35 -31.96 -24.16
C GLY A 63 -13.61 -31.63 -22.67
N ILE A 64 -13.19 -30.46 -22.19
CA ILE A 64 -13.40 -30.03 -20.80
C ILE A 64 -14.74 -29.30 -20.70
N SER A 65 -15.70 -29.90 -20.04
CA SER A 65 -17.06 -29.37 -19.90
C SER A 65 -17.23 -28.40 -18.71
N ASP A 66 -16.39 -28.50 -17.68
CA ASP A 66 -16.40 -27.62 -16.50
C ASP A 66 -15.03 -26.95 -16.31
N PRO A 67 -14.79 -25.81 -16.96
CA PRO A 67 -13.55 -25.09 -16.85
C PRO A 67 -13.23 -24.62 -15.42
N ALA A 68 -14.26 -24.34 -14.60
CA ALA A 68 -14.06 -23.88 -13.22
C ALA A 68 -13.51 -25.01 -12.32
N SER A 69 -14.05 -26.22 -12.48
CA SER A 69 -13.55 -27.40 -11.80
C SER A 69 -12.15 -27.78 -12.27
N GLU A 70 -11.88 -27.72 -13.59
CA GLU A 70 -10.56 -28.05 -14.12
C GLU A 70 -9.48 -27.07 -13.64
N LYS A 71 -9.75 -25.78 -13.62
CA LYS A 71 -8.80 -24.79 -13.06
C LYS A 71 -8.47 -25.07 -11.60
N LYS A 72 -9.44 -25.46 -10.80
CA LYS A 72 -9.20 -25.87 -9.42
C LYS A 72 -8.27 -27.07 -9.35
N THR A 73 -8.49 -28.05 -10.20
CA THR A 73 -7.60 -29.22 -10.35
C THR A 73 -6.20 -28.80 -10.78
N MET A 74 -6.09 -27.89 -11.75
CA MET A 74 -4.81 -27.33 -12.18
C MET A 74 -4.06 -26.67 -11.02
N GLU A 75 -4.75 -25.88 -10.19
CA GLU A 75 -4.15 -25.21 -9.03
C GLU A 75 -3.70 -26.24 -7.97
N GLU A 76 -4.55 -27.22 -7.62
CA GLU A 76 -4.25 -28.25 -6.64
C GLU A 76 -3.08 -29.15 -7.07
N MET A 77 -2.95 -29.45 -8.36
CA MET A 77 -1.90 -30.28 -8.94
C MET A 77 -0.68 -29.49 -9.43
N ASN A 78 -0.68 -28.15 -9.29
CA ASN A 78 0.36 -27.25 -9.82
C ASN A 78 0.56 -27.35 -11.34
N VAL A 79 -0.53 -27.54 -12.09
CA VAL A 79 -0.53 -27.57 -13.55
C VAL A 79 -0.43 -26.13 -14.06
N GLN A 80 0.63 -25.83 -14.82
CA GLN A 80 0.89 -24.53 -15.41
C GLN A 80 0.14 -24.32 -16.74
N ALA A 81 0.00 -25.41 -17.50
CA ALA A 81 -0.74 -25.44 -18.74
C ALA A 81 -1.21 -26.86 -19.10
N ILE A 82 -2.33 -26.93 -19.82
CA ILE A 82 -2.78 -28.10 -20.54
C ILE A 82 -2.52 -27.80 -22.03
N LEU A 83 -1.77 -28.67 -22.67
CA LEU A 83 -1.42 -28.59 -24.08
C LEU A 83 -2.14 -29.73 -24.83
N TYR A 84 -2.96 -29.38 -25.82
CA TYR A 84 -3.71 -30.35 -26.62
C TYR A 84 -3.32 -30.25 -28.06
N ASP A 85 -2.90 -31.36 -28.63
CA ASP A 85 -2.66 -31.49 -30.08
C ASP A 85 -3.90 -32.07 -30.79
N PRO A 86 -4.60 -31.28 -31.63
CA PRO A 86 -5.76 -31.74 -32.36
C PRO A 86 -5.44 -32.83 -33.38
N ASN A 87 -4.19 -32.96 -33.83
CA ASN A 87 -3.81 -33.95 -34.86
C ASN A 87 -3.72 -35.36 -34.28
N THR A 88 -3.24 -35.48 -33.05
CA THR A 88 -3.06 -36.76 -32.37
C THR A 88 -4.13 -37.00 -31.28
N ALA A 89 -4.93 -35.99 -30.98
CA ALA A 89 -5.84 -35.91 -29.82
C ALA A 89 -5.12 -36.13 -28.46
N ALA A 90 -3.82 -35.91 -28.43
CA ALA A 90 -3.01 -36.04 -27.21
C ALA A 90 -3.14 -34.82 -26.30
N THR A 91 -3.29 -35.06 -25.02
CA THR A 91 -3.30 -34.01 -24.00
C THR A 91 -2.11 -34.19 -23.09
N VAL A 92 -1.29 -33.14 -22.97
CA VAL A 92 -0.12 -33.10 -22.09
C VAL A 92 -0.32 -32.01 -21.04
N ARG A 93 -0.12 -32.34 -19.76
CA ARG A 93 -0.07 -31.39 -18.67
C ARG A 93 1.36 -30.95 -18.41
N VAL A 94 1.58 -29.65 -18.36
CA VAL A 94 2.86 -29.06 -17.89
C VAL A 94 2.70 -28.76 -16.42
N MET A 95 3.42 -29.44 -15.58
CA MET A 95 3.37 -29.24 -14.13
C MET A 95 4.68 -28.65 -13.63
N SER A 96 4.59 -27.85 -12.56
CA SER A 96 5.79 -27.37 -11.87
C SER A 96 5.56 -27.28 -10.38
N LYS A 97 6.47 -27.83 -9.60
CA LYS A 97 6.39 -27.82 -8.14
C LYS A 97 7.77 -27.53 -7.53
N ARG A 98 7.78 -26.74 -6.49
CA ARG A 98 8.96 -26.54 -5.66
C ARG A 98 8.80 -27.40 -4.39
N ASN A 99 9.79 -28.23 -4.10
CA ASN A 99 9.84 -29.07 -2.91
C ASN A 99 11.28 -29.20 -2.39
N SER A 100 11.47 -29.85 -1.23
CA SER A 100 12.79 -30.03 -0.63
C SER A 100 13.82 -30.69 -1.57
N ASP A 101 13.39 -31.70 -2.31
CA ASP A 101 14.28 -32.46 -3.19
C ASP A 101 14.70 -31.64 -4.42
N SER A 102 13.74 -30.91 -5.03
CA SER A 102 14.06 -30.01 -6.15
C SER A 102 14.91 -28.81 -5.72
N GLU A 103 14.71 -28.31 -4.48
CA GLU A 103 15.55 -27.24 -3.91
C GLU A 103 16.94 -27.73 -3.51
N GLU A 104 17.09 -29.00 -3.12
CA GLU A 104 18.38 -29.61 -2.81
C GLU A 104 19.25 -29.72 -4.07
N VAL A 105 18.74 -30.33 -5.13
CA VAL A 105 19.43 -30.53 -6.41
C VAL A 105 19.59 -29.22 -7.19
N TYR A 106 18.55 -28.40 -7.21
CA TYR A 106 18.43 -27.10 -7.85
C TYR A 106 18.45 -27.12 -9.39
N ASN A 107 19.40 -27.84 -10.03
CA ASN A 107 19.44 -28.09 -11.46
C ASN A 107 19.98 -29.51 -11.71
N LEU A 108 19.26 -30.36 -12.46
CA LEU A 108 19.72 -31.70 -12.80
C LEU A 108 21.01 -31.70 -13.62
N SER A 109 21.26 -30.65 -14.40
CA SER A 109 22.50 -30.47 -15.15
C SER A 109 23.77 -30.38 -14.30
N LEU A 110 23.63 -30.21 -12.98
CA LEU A 110 24.77 -30.19 -12.06
C LEU A 110 25.19 -31.56 -11.54
N LEU A 111 24.36 -32.59 -11.78
CA LEU A 111 24.62 -33.97 -11.38
C LEU A 111 25.36 -34.73 -12.49
N SER A 112 26.28 -35.61 -12.09
CA SER A 112 26.81 -36.65 -12.98
C SER A 112 25.74 -37.71 -13.26
N ASP A 113 25.93 -38.53 -14.30
CA ASP A 113 25.00 -39.60 -14.65
C ASP A 113 24.78 -40.59 -13.49
N GLU A 114 25.84 -40.90 -12.69
CA GLU A 114 25.75 -41.76 -11.52
C GLU A 114 24.94 -41.09 -10.38
N GLU A 115 25.19 -39.79 -10.12
CA GLU A 115 24.43 -39.01 -9.13
C GLU A 115 22.98 -38.84 -9.51
N MET A 116 22.68 -38.62 -10.80
CA MET A 116 21.34 -38.54 -11.31
C MET A 116 20.61 -39.89 -11.13
N THR A 117 21.25 -41.02 -11.47
CA THR A 117 20.65 -42.34 -11.25
C THR A 117 20.34 -42.57 -9.76
N ALA A 118 21.29 -42.29 -8.88
CA ALA A 118 21.10 -42.44 -7.43
C ALA A 118 19.99 -41.52 -6.90
N TYR A 119 19.88 -40.31 -7.44
CA TYR A 119 18.80 -39.38 -7.09
C TYR A 119 17.42 -39.89 -7.54
N LEU A 120 17.30 -40.37 -8.77
CA LEU A 120 16.06 -40.92 -9.30
C LEU A 120 15.62 -42.18 -8.51
N ASP A 121 16.56 -43.08 -8.21
CA ASP A 121 16.30 -44.27 -7.38
C ASP A 121 15.81 -43.89 -5.97
N LYS A 122 16.34 -42.80 -5.39
CA LYS A 122 15.90 -42.28 -4.08
C LYS A 122 14.46 -41.79 -4.11
N ILE A 123 14.07 -41.00 -5.10
CA ILE A 123 12.74 -40.36 -5.15
C ILE A 123 11.63 -41.31 -5.63
N PHE A 124 11.98 -42.30 -6.43
CA PHE A 124 11.04 -43.29 -7.00
C PHE A 124 11.23 -44.70 -6.37
N SER A 125 11.67 -44.80 -5.12
CA SER A 125 12.05 -46.05 -4.46
C SER A 125 10.86 -46.93 -4.03
N THR A 126 9.62 -46.45 -4.12
CA THR A 126 8.45 -47.16 -3.60
C THR A 126 7.53 -47.62 -4.75
N SER A 127 7.64 -48.92 -5.11
CA SER A 127 6.57 -49.63 -5.80
C SER A 127 5.77 -50.44 -4.78
N ASP A 128 4.46 -50.39 -4.86
CA ASP A 128 3.56 -51.29 -4.15
C ASP A 128 3.03 -52.40 -5.07
N GLU A 129 2.24 -53.36 -4.56
CA GLU A 129 1.69 -54.47 -5.35
C GLU A 129 0.82 -54.02 -6.53
N ASN A 130 0.34 -52.78 -6.51
CA ASN A 130 -0.57 -52.22 -7.50
C ASN A 130 0.10 -51.18 -8.41
N THR A 131 1.36 -50.82 -8.15
CA THR A 131 2.09 -49.81 -8.88
C THR A 131 3.37 -50.39 -9.44
N SER A 132 3.53 -50.33 -10.74
CA SER A 132 4.80 -50.63 -11.42
C SER A 132 5.27 -49.39 -12.20
N PHE A 133 6.58 -49.16 -12.20
CA PHE A 133 7.17 -48.12 -13.01
C PHE A 133 8.54 -48.52 -13.53
N THR A 134 8.91 -47.90 -14.63
CA THR A 134 10.30 -47.85 -15.13
C THR A 134 10.75 -46.43 -15.23
N ILE A 135 12.02 -46.20 -14.97
CA ILE A 135 12.60 -44.86 -15.02
C ILE A 135 13.89 -44.93 -15.85
N ASP A 136 14.02 -44.02 -16.79
CA ASP A 136 15.16 -43.91 -17.69
C ASP A 136 15.64 -42.46 -17.76
N GLN A 137 16.92 -42.25 -17.97
CA GLN A 137 17.45 -40.92 -18.29
C GLN A 137 17.10 -40.59 -19.73
N TYR A 138 16.67 -39.35 -19.95
CA TYR A 138 16.36 -38.81 -21.26
C TYR A 138 17.26 -37.61 -21.61
N GLN A 139 18.03 -37.71 -22.65
CA GLN A 139 18.99 -36.66 -23.06
C GLN A 139 18.26 -35.48 -23.71
N HIS A 140 18.56 -34.28 -23.19
CA HIS A 140 18.13 -33.02 -23.76
C HIS A 140 19.31 -32.06 -23.89
N SER A 141 19.23 -31.09 -24.81
CA SER A 141 20.37 -30.22 -25.16
C SER A 141 20.83 -29.29 -24.04
N GLU A 142 19.98 -28.92 -23.09
CA GLU A 142 20.28 -27.93 -22.07
C GLU A 142 20.32 -28.52 -20.66
N VAL A 143 19.37 -29.38 -20.33
CA VAL A 143 19.26 -30.03 -19.01
C VAL A 143 18.74 -31.46 -19.21
N PRO A 144 19.32 -32.47 -18.53
CA PRO A 144 18.81 -33.80 -18.62
C PRO A 144 17.37 -33.92 -18.11
N PHE A 145 16.58 -34.73 -18.77
CA PHE A 145 15.26 -35.17 -18.30
C PHE A 145 15.33 -36.62 -17.82
N TYR A 146 14.36 -37.03 -17.06
CA TYR A 146 14.05 -38.42 -16.84
C TYR A 146 12.72 -38.75 -17.49
N ARG A 147 12.57 -40.00 -17.95
CA ARG A 147 11.32 -40.57 -18.42
C ARG A 147 10.82 -41.58 -17.39
N LEU A 148 9.63 -41.35 -16.85
CA LEU A 148 8.96 -42.29 -15.98
C LEU A 148 7.77 -42.87 -16.73
N ASP A 149 7.68 -44.20 -16.75
CA ASP A 149 6.55 -44.96 -17.29
C ASP A 149 5.86 -45.64 -16.13
N LEU A 150 4.68 -45.16 -15.77
CA LEU A 150 3.93 -45.56 -14.58
C LEU A 150 2.67 -46.33 -14.96
N HIS A 151 2.50 -47.49 -14.35
CA HIS A 151 1.26 -48.29 -14.44
C HIS A 151 0.70 -48.48 -13.04
N LEU A 152 -0.55 -48.08 -12.83
CA LEU A 152 -1.26 -48.17 -11.57
C LEU A 152 -2.58 -48.93 -11.77
N SER A 153 -2.80 -50.00 -10.99
CA SER A 153 -4.09 -50.72 -10.94
C SER A 153 -4.79 -50.39 -9.64
N LYS A 154 -5.95 -49.71 -9.72
CA LYS A 154 -6.72 -49.33 -8.54
C LYS A 154 -8.20 -49.61 -8.76
N ASP A 155 -8.81 -50.38 -7.84
CA ASP A 155 -10.25 -50.68 -7.87
C ASP A 155 -10.75 -51.27 -9.21
N GLY A 156 -9.88 -52.04 -9.90
CA GLY A 156 -10.18 -52.61 -11.22
C GLY A 156 -10.07 -51.64 -12.38
N THR A 157 -9.52 -50.47 -12.16
CA THR A 157 -9.20 -49.44 -13.17
C THR A 157 -7.69 -49.40 -13.39
N GLU A 158 -7.28 -49.53 -14.64
CA GLU A 158 -5.88 -49.42 -15.01
C GLU A 158 -5.54 -48.00 -15.46
N TYR A 159 -4.50 -47.43 -14.87
CA TYR A 159 -3.96 -46.11 -15.22
C TYR A 159 -2.58 -46.27 -15.79
N SER A 160 -2.34 -45.65 -16.94
CA SER A 160 -1.03 -45.59 -17.56
C SER A 160 -0.62 -44.10 -17.71
N GLU A 161 0.56 -43.76 -17.23
CA GLU A 161 1.07 -42.41 -17.24
C GLU A 161 2.53 -42.40 -17.70
N ILE A 162 2.86 -41.49 -18.59
CA ILE A 162 4.24 -41.24 -19.01
C ILE A 162 4.58 -39.80 -18.61
N VAL A 163 5.66 -39.66 -17.86
CA VAL A 163 6.17 -38.38 -17.36
C VAL A 163 7.56 -38.13 -17.91
N TYR A 164 7.77 -36.98 -18.52
CA TYR A 164 9.11 -36.45 -18.81
C TYR A 164 9.39 -35.31 -17.82
N GLY A 165 10.31 -35.52 -16.90
CA GLY A 165 10.57 -34.58 -15.81
C GLY A 165 12.01 -34.11 -15.79
N THR A 166 12.19 -32.90 -15.26
CA THR A 166 13.52 -32.32 -14.99
C THR A 166 13.47 -31.45 -13.73
N ILE A 167 14.64 -31.04 -13.25
CA ILE A 167 14.75 -30.01 -12.23
C ILE A 167 15.58 -28.87 -12.78
N ALA A 168 14.99 -27.67 -12.79
CA ALA A 168 15.66 -26.45 -13.19
C ALA A 168 15.27 -25.31 -12.24
N ASN A 169 16.23 -24.52 -11.80
CA ASN A 169 16.04 -23.36 -10.92
C ASN A 169 15.30 -23.69 -9.60
N GLY A 170 15.49 -24.91 -9.08
CA GLY A 170 14.84 -25.40 -7.89
C GLY A 170 13.38 -25.81 -8.06
N TYR A 171 12.87 -25.87 -9.30
CA TYR A 171 11.55 -26.42 -9.62
C TYR A 171 11.67 -27.81 -10.22
N SER A 172 10.88 -28.75 -9.73
CA SER A 172 10.56 -29.97 -10.46
C SER A 172 9.54 -29.61 -11.53
N ILE A 173 9.88 -29.82 -12.78
CA ILE A 173 9.07 -29.50 -13.95
C ILE A 173 8.80 -30.79 -14.67
N SER A 174 7.55 -31.05 -15.03
CA SER A 174 7.20 -32.26 -15.76
C SER A 174 6.17 -32.00 -16.86
N TYR A 175 6.23 -32.86 -17.86
CA TYR A 175 5.24 -33.05 -18.91
C TYR A 175 4.61 -34.40 -18.70
N ASP A 176 3.30 -34.44 -18.52
CA ASP A 176 2.57 -35.66 -18.19
C ASP A 176 1.51 -35.96 -19.21
N ILE A 177 1.48 -37.20 -19.70
CA ILE A 177 0.41 -37.77 -20.48
C ILE A 177 -0.14 -38.98 -19.73
N TYR A 178 -1.44 -39.07 -19.54
CA TYR A 178 -2.06 -40.19 -18.85
C TYR A 178 -3.31 -40.64 -19.58
N GLU A 179 -3.60 -41.96 -19.51
CA GLU A 179 -4.84 -42.54 -20.01
C GLU A 179 -5.37 -43.59 -19.04
N ILE A 180 -6.68 -43.79 -19.10
CA ILE A 180 -7.40 -44.74 -18.25
C ILE A 180 -7.90 -45.92 -19.08
N ASN A 181 -7.70 -47.14 -18.58
CA ASN A 181 -8.13 -48.39 -19.21
C ASN A 181 -7.61 -48.60 -20.66
N LYS A 182 -6.43 -48.07 -20.96
CA LYS A 182 -5.80 -48.29 -22.23
C LYS A 182 -4.95 -49.56 -22.21
N THR A 183 -5.12 -50.40 -23.23
CA THR A 183 -4.40 -51.66 -23.41
C THR A 183 -3.18 -51.55 -24.33
N GLU A 184 -3.07 -50.43 -25.05
CA GLU A 184 -1.93 -50.14 -25.96
C GLU A 184 -0.98 -49.14 -25.29
N PRO A 185 0.33 -49.16 -25.65
CA PRO A 185 1.26 -48.15 -25.16
C PRO A 185 0.82 -46.74 -25.52
N LEU A 186 1.08 -45.77 -24.65
CA LEU A 186 0.80 -44.37 -24.89
C LEU A 186 1.66 -43.83 -26.04
N ASP A 187 1.07 -42.99 -26.90
CA ASP A 187 1.81 -42.30 -27.94
C ASP A 187 2.63 -41.14 -27.34
N GLU A 188 3.93 -41.29 -27.35
CA GLU A 188 4.88 -40.32 -26.82
C GLU A 188 5.34 -39.25 -27.81
N SER A 189 4.84 -39.30 -29.07
CA SER A 189 5.36 -38.43 -30.14
C SER A 189 5.22 -36.95 -29.75
N PHE A 190 4.04 -36.55 -29.28
CA PHE A 190 3.76 -35.17 -28.93
C PHE A 190 4.54 -34.71 -27.66
N ILE A 191 4.58 -35.52 -26.61
CA ILE A 191 5.33 -35.14 -25.39
C ILE A 191 6.84 -35.04 -25.67
N LYS A 192 7.40 -35.90 -26.52
CA LYS A 192 8.82 -35.82 -26.95
C LYS A 192 9.09 -34.55 -27.76
N GLU A 193 8.16 -34.14 -28.60
CA GLU A 193 8.27 -32.88 -29.35
C GLU A 193 8.27 -31.66 -28.39
N LEU A 194 7.40 -31.65 -27.37
CA LEU A 194 7.36 -30.61 -26.35
C LEU A 194 8.66 -30.55 -25.55
N VAL A 195 9.19 -31.69 -25.12
CA VAL A 195 10.46 -31.77 -24.40
C VAL A 195 11.60 -31.25 -25.30
N ALA A 196 11.66 -31.67 -26.53
CA ALA A 196 12.69 -31.20 -27.48
C ALA A 196 12.56 -29.69 -27.79
N GLY A 197 11.33 -29.14 -27.75
CA GLY A 197 11.06 -27.73 -27.93
C GLY A 197 11.23 -26.87 -26.68
N THR A 198 11.62 -27.48 -25.55
CA THR A 198 11.84 -26.76 -24.30
C THR A 198 13.18 -26.03 -24.33
N HIS A 199 13.14 -24.75 -23.89
CA HIS A 199 14.34 -23.91 -23.80
C HIS A 199 14.31 -23.18 -22.44
N PHE A 200 15.45 -23.18 -21.72
CA PHE A 200 15.60 -22.42 -20.51
C PHE A 200 16.31 -21.11 -20.78
N THR A 201 15.58 -20.00 -20.61
CA THR A 201 16.10 -18.64 -20.85
C THR A 201 17.19 -18.24 -19.89
N GLN A 202 17.20 -18.85 -18.68
CA GLN A 202 18.21 -18.60 -17.65
C GLN A 202 18.30 -19.77 -16.65
N PHE A 203 19.53 -20.14 -16.32
CA PHE A 203 19.82 -20.96 -15.13
C PHE A 203 20.31 -20.08 -14.00
N LEU A 204 19.65 -20.18 -12.86
CA LEU A 204 19.99 -19.39 -11.66
C LEU A 204 21.07 -20.11 -10.85
N ASP A 205 21.99 -19.34 -10.26
CA ASP A 205 22.90 -19.84 -9.25
C ASP A 205 22.20 -19.86 -7.88
N LYS A 206 22.08 -21.04 -7.29
CA LYS A 206 21.46 -21.26 -5.97
C LYS A 206 22.09 -20.39 -4.89
N ALA A 207 23.41 -20.32 -4.83
CA ALA A 207 24.12 -19.56 -3.80
C ALA A 207 23.86 -18.05 -3.93
N GLU A 208 23.79 -17.56 -5.16
CA GLU A 208 23.48 -16.15 -5.45
C GLU A 208 22.04 -15.80 -5.07
N VAL A 209 21.07 -16.65 -5.41
CA VAL A 209 19.65 -16.47 -5.05
C VAL A 209 19.47 -16.47 -3.53
N GLU A 210 20.09 -17.41 -2.82
CA GLU A 210 20.05 -17.45 -1.35
C GLU A 210 20.72 -16.24 -0.72
N ARG A 211 21.81 -15.74 -1.32
CA ARG A 211 22.48 -14.51 -0.87
C ARG A 211 21.55 -13.32 -0.98
N GLN A 212 20.92 -13.14 -2.16
CA GLN A 212 20.00 -12.02 -2.41
C GLN A 212 18.78 -12.07 -1.48
N GLN A 213 18.23 -13.26 -1.22
CA GLN A 213 17.11 -13.43 -0.27
C GLN A 213 17.53 -13.04 1.16
N ARG A 214 18.73 -13.48 1.62
CA ARG A 214 19.24 -13.10 2.94
C ARG A 214 19.47 -11.59 3.06
N GLU A 215 20.03 -10.96 2.04
CA GLU A 215 20.22 -9.50 1.99
C GLU A 215 18.87 -8.76 2.01
N ALA A 216 17.88 -9.22 1.27
CA ALA A 216 16.54 -8.63 1.28
C ALA A 216 15.87 -8.72 2.66
N VAL A 217 15.92 -9.88 3.30
CA VAL A 217 15.40 -10.08 4.67
C VAL A 217 16.15 -9.20 5.67
N THR A 218 17.46 -9.13 5.59
CA THR A 218 18.30 -8.29 6.47
C THR A 218 17.91 -6.81 6.32
N ASN A 219 17.80 -6.33 5.09
CA ASN A 219 17.39 -4.96 4.81
C ASN A 219 15.98 -4.66 5.35
N LEU A 220 15.03 -5.58 5.21
CA LEU A 220 13.70 -5.47 5.78
C LEU A 220 13.74 -5.33 7.31
N VAL A 221 14.53 -6.17 7.98
CA VAL A 221 14.69 -6.12 9.46
C VAL A 221 15.28 -4.78 9.89
N ILE A 222 16.27 -4.25 9.18
CA ILE A 222 16.86 -2.94 9.47
C ILE A 222 15.81 -1.84 9.34
N VAL A 223 15.05 -1.81 8.24
CA VAL A 223 14.01 -0.80 7.99
C VAL A 223 12.94 -0.82 9.08
N VAL A 224 12.45 -2.01 9.45
CA VAL A 224 11.45 -2.18 10.52
C VAL A 224 12.01 -1.72 11.86
N SER A 225 13.26 -2.06 12.18
CA SER A 225 13.91 -1.66 13.44
C SER A 225 14.07 -0.15 13.55
N VAL A 226 14.50 0.53 12.48
CA VAL A 226 14.59 2.00 12.42
C VAL A 226 13.23 2.64 12.60
N PHE A 227 12.20 2.11 11.95
CA PHE A 227 10.83 2.62 12.09
C PHE A 227 10.32 2.51 13.53
N LEU A 228 10.52 1.36 14.19
CA LEU A 228 10.14 1.15 15.58
C LEU A 228 10.90 2.10 16.53
N ALA A 229 12.19 2.30 16.30
CA ALA A 229 13.00 3.25 17.08
C ALA A 229 12.48 4.68 16.96
N LEU A 230 12.15 5.14 15.74
CA LEU A 230 11.56 6.46 15.50
C LEU A 230 10.21 6.60 16.20
N LEU A 231 9.38 5.57 16.15
CA LEU A 231 8.06 5.56 16.80
C LEU A 231 8.20 5.66 18.32
N LEU A 232 9.14 4.95 18.92
CA LEU A 232 9.47 5.05 20.35
C LEU A 232 9.93 6.48 20.74
N VAL A 233 10.81 7.08 19.94
CA VAL A 233 11.26 8.46 20.16
C VAL A 233 10.07 9.43 20.13
N LEU A 234 9.17 9.29 19.14
CA LEU A 234 7.97 10.13 19.04
C LEU A 234 7.04 9.96 20.24
N LEU A 235 6.85 8.72 20.73
CA LEU A 235 6.05 8.45 21.92
C LEU A 235 6.64 9.09 23.19
N VAL A 236 7.96 9.01 23.38
CA VAL A 236 8.66 9.64 24.50
C VAL A 236 8.55 11.17 24.43
N LEU A 237 8.76 11.75 23.25
CA LEU A 237 8.61 13.20 23.03
C LEU A 237 7.18 13.66 23.33
N ARG A 238 6.18 12.90 22.86
CA ARG A 238 4.75 13.19 23.14
C ARG A 238 4.44 13.10 24.62
N GLY A 239 4.96 12.09 25.33
CA GLY A 239 4.78 11.95 26.77
C GLY A 239 5.39 13.12 27.56
N ARG A 240 6.60 13.58 27.16
CA ARG A 240 7.25 14.75 27.76
C ARG A 240 6.46 16.04 27.49
N SER A 241 5.94 16.21 26.28
CA SER A 241 5.10 17.36 25.91
C SER A 241 3.83 17.39 26.74
N GLN A 242 3.13 16.27 26.89
CA GLN A 242 1.90 16.19 27.69
C GLN A 242 2.12 16.53 29.17
N LYS A 243 3.24 16.09 29.77
CA LYS A 243 3.58 16.47 31.16
C LYS A 243 3.79 17.98 31.32
N LYS A 244 4.52 18.60 30.35
CA LYS A 244 4.71 20.07 30.34
C LYS A 244 3.39 20.82 30.15
N GLU A 245 2.49 20.32 29.31
CA GLU A 245 1.18 20.92 29.10
C GLU A 245 0.29 20.83 30.36
N LYS A 246 0.31 19.69 31.06
CA LYS A 246 -0.43 19.52 32.32
C LYS A 246 0.03 20.50 33.39
N LEU A 247 1.35 20.67 33.56
CA LEU A 247 1.93 21.64 34.48
C LEU A 247 1.50 23.09 34.15
N LYS A 248 1.68 23.47 32.88
CA LYS A 248 1.26 24.80 32.39
C LYS A 248 -0.26 25.03 32.56
N LYS A 249 -1.06 23.97 32.34
CA LYS A 249 -2.53 24.06 32.55
C LYS A 249 -2.88 24.31 34.00
N LYS A 250 -2.19 23.68 34.96
CA LYS A 250 -2.39 23.89 36.40
C LYS A 250 -2.03 25.32 36.79
N GLU A 251 -0.83 25.79 36.42
CA GLU A 251 -0.39 27.17 36.68
C GLU A 251 -1.36 28.21 36.10
N LYS A 252 -1.83 27.94 34.87
CA LYS A 252 -2.80 28.78 34.19
C LYS A 252 -4.15 28.83 34.90
N THR A 253 -4.62 27.69 35.43
CA THR A 253 -5.88 27.61 36.19
C THR A 253 -5.79 28.38 37.48
N GLU A 254 -4.68 28.27 38.21
CA GLU A 254 -4.44 29.04 39.44
C GLU A 254 -4.37 30.55 39.17
N ALA A 255 -3.68 30.95 38.11
CA ALA A 255 -3.59 32.36 37.75
C ALA A 255 -4.94 32.94 37.29
N LEU A 256 -5.76 32.15 36.58
CA LEU A 256 -7.13 32.51 36.23
C LEU A 256 -8.01 32.71 37.46
N SER A 257 -7.92 31.83 38.45
CA SER A 257 -8.67 31.95 39.70
C SER A 257 -8.31 33.25 40.44
N ARG A 258 -7.00 33.58 40.53
CA ARG A 258 -6.54 34.84 41.13
C ARG A 258 -7.05 36.07 40.37
N PHE A 259 -7.01 36.04 39.05
CA PHE A 259 -7.52 37.13 38.21
C PHE A 259 -9.03 37.39 38.48
N PHE A 260 -9.86 36.36 38.45
CA PHE A 260 -11.29 36.54 38.63
C PHE A 260 -11.64 36.96 40.07
N THR A 261 -10.85 36.53 41.08
CA THR A 261 -11.01 37.01 42.44
C THR A 261 -10.70 38.50 42.55
N ALA A 262 -9.58 38.95 41.96
CA ALA A 262 -9.23 40.38 41.94
C ALA A 262 -10.26 41.22 41.17
N GLN A 263 -10.78 40.74 40.06
CA GLN A 263 -11.81 41.40 39.27
C GLN A 263 -13.09 41.59 40.07
N ARG A 264 -13.55 40.60 40.86
CA ARG A 264 -14.72 40.72 41.73
C ARG A 264 -14.51 41.80 42.80
N GLN A 265 -13.32 41.86 43.39
CA GLN A 265 -12.98 42.92 44.40
C GLN A 265 -13.00 44.32 43.77
N ASN A 266 -12.49 44.47 42.54
CA ASN A 266 -12.52 45.73 41.79
C ASN A 266 -13.96 46.15 41.45
N GLU A 267 -14.81 45.22 41.03
CA GLU A 267 -16.23 45.46 40.78
C GLU A 267 -16.99 45.90 42.02
N GLU A 268 -16.72 45.29 43.20
CA GLU A 268 -17.27 45.69 44.48
C GLU A 268 -16.85 47.09 44.90
N GLN A 269 -15.63 47.51 44.49
CA GLN A 269 -15.09 48.86 44.76
C GLN A 269 -15.48 49.90 43.70
N ASN A 270 -16.31 49.55 42.69
CA ASN A 270 -16.69 50.40 41.57
C ASN A 270 -15.52 50.96 40.73
N ILE A 271 -14.38 50.27 40.70
CA ILE A 271 -13.23 50.64 39.89
C ILE A 271 -13.54 50.30 38.42
N LYS A 272 -13.61 51.32 37.57
CA LYS A 272 -13.82 51.14 36.11
C LYS A 272 -12.51 51.13 35.38
N ASP A 273 -12.25 50.04 34.65
CA ASP A 273 -11.09 49.92 33.79
C ASP A 273 -11.27 50.79 32.50
N THR A 274 -10.18 51.45 32.06
CA THR A 274 -10.19 52.27 30.87
C THR A 274 -9.82 51.43 29.64
N PRO A 275 -10.64 51.44 28.56
CA PRO A 275 -10.29 50.79 27.32
C PRO A 275 -9.03 51.39 26.69
N ILE A 276 -8.15 50.51 26.14
CA ILE A 276 -6.89 50.91 25.49
C ILE A 276 -7.02 50.79 23.98
N PHE A 277 -7.59 49.69 23.53
CA PHE A 277 -7.86 49.43 22.11
C PHE A 277 -9.26 48.89 21.90
N SER A 278 -9.80 49.16 20.73
CA SER A 278 -11.06 48.62 20.25
C SER A 278 -10.87 48.00 18.89
N ASN A 279 -11.55 46.88 18.66
CA ASN A 279 -11.60 46.25 17.35
C ASN A 279 -13.03 45.79 17.06
N ARG A 280 -13.50 46.09 15.88
CA ARG A 280 -14.80 45.63 15.34
C ARG A 280 -14.57 44.70 14.20
N THR A 281 -14.91 43.45 14.39
CA THR A 281 -14.75 42.43 13.36
C THR A 281 -16.12 41.95 12.89
N LYS A 282 -16.39 42.20 11.62
CA LYS A 282 -17.58 41.66 10.96
C LYS A 282 -17.31 40.24 10.51
N TYR A 283 -18.08 39.30 11.04
CA TYR A 283 -17.96 37.90 10.60
C TYR A 283 -18.35 37.77 9.12
N SER A 284 -17.58 37.00 8.37
CA SER A 284 -17.82 36.72 6.96
C SER A 284 -17.44 35.30 6.60
N GLU A 285 -17.98 34.79 5.52
CA GLU A 285 -17.61 33.49 4.98
C GLU A 285 -16.12 33.43 4.60
N ASN A 286 -15.56 34.54 4.11
CA ASN A 286 -14.15 34.66 3.78
C ASN A 286 -13.26 34.59 5.00
N LEU A 287 -13.64 35.20 6.12
CA LEU A 287 -12.91 35.11 7.39
C LEU A 287 -12.83 33.65 7.86
N ILE A 288 -13.95 32.94 7.87
CA ILE A 288 -14.02 31.52 8.27
C ILE A 288 -13.12 30.66 7.37
N LYS A 289 -13.23 30.80 6.05
CA LYS A 289 -12.40 30.06 5.10
C LYS A 289 -10.93 30.34 5.29
N THR A 290 -10.56 31.60 5.48
CA THR A 290 -9.17 32.02 5.66
C THR A 290 -8.56 31.46 6.95
N PHE A 291 -9.34 31.46 8.05
CA PHE A 291 -8.88 30.87 9.30
C PHE A 291 -8.65 29.36 9.18
N TYR A 292 -9.61 28.61 8.66
CA TYR A 292 -9.46 27.15 8.56
C TYR A 292 -8.34 26.75 7.60
N THR A 293 -8.14 27.52 6.53
CA THR A 293 -7.00 27.32 5.62
C THR A 293 -5.67 27.55 6.35
N TYR A 294 -5.57 28.62 7.15
CA TYR A 294 -4.36 28.90 7.92
C TYR A 294 -4.13 27.81 9.00
N ASP A 295 -5.12 27.55 9.86
CA ASP A 295 -4.97 26.67 11.02
C ASP A 295 -4.65 25.23 10.62
N ARG A 296 -5.27 24.74 9.55
CA ARG A 296 -5.11 23.35 9.13
C ARG A 296 -3.95 23.13 8.17
N ILE A 297 -3.64 24.06 7.29
CA ILE A 297 -2.60 23.88 6.27
C ILE A 297 -1.31 24.59 6.70
N TRP A 298 -1.35 25.91 6.81
CA TRP A 298 -0.13 26.72 6.98
C TRP A 298 0.51 26.58 8.36
N LYS A 299 -0.29 26.60 9.42
CA LYS A 299 0.21 26.41 10.79
C LYS A 299 0.88 25.05 10.99
N ARG A 300 0.47 24.04 10.21
CA ARG A 300 1.00 22.67 10.26
C ARG A 300 1.97 22.33 9.14
N LEU A 301 2.42 23.31 8.36
CA LEU A 301 3.29 23.11 7.20
C LEU A 301 4.54 22.27 7.54
N LYS A 302 5.17 22.52 8.70
CA LYS A 302 6.34 21.73 9.14
C LYS A 302 6.00 20.24 9.30
N LEU A 303 4.84 19.92 9.82
CA LEU A 303 4.38 18.53 9.95
C LEU A 303 4.18 17.89 8.59
N TRP A 304 3.59 18.63 7.64
CA TRP A 304 3.40 18.15 6.26
C TRP A 304 4.72 17.87 5.55
N ILE A 305 5.72 18.76 5.71
CA ILE A 305 7.06 18.58 5.13
C ILE A 305 7.73 17.34 5.72
N VAL A 306 7.69 17.15 7.03
CA VAL A 306 8.27 15.97 7.70
C VAL A 306 7.58 14.69 7.25
N THR A 307 6.25 14.71 7.14
CA THR A 307 5.48 13.54 6.67
C THR A 307 5.81 13.20 5.22
N ALA A 308 5.92 14.21 4.35
CA ALA A 308 6.30 14.03 2.95
C ALA A 308 7.73 13.47 2.81
N ALA A 309 8.68 13.99 3.59
CA ALA A 309 10.05 13.48 3.61
C ALA A 309 10.13 12.03 4.11
N ALA A 310 9.39 11.69 5.16
CA ALA A 310 9.32 10.32 5.66
C ALA A 310 8.72 9.36 4.62
N LEU A 311 7.66 9.79 3.92
CA LEU A 311 7.05 9.02 2.84
C LEU A 311 8.02 8.80 1.67
N LEU A 312 8.77 9.83 1.29
CA LEU A 312 9.78 9.74 0.23
C LEU A 312 10.90 8.76 0.60
N LEU A 313 11.39 8.81 1.83
CA LEU A 313 12.38 7.86 2.34
C LEU A 313 11.85 6.43 2.34
N LEU A 314 10.57 6.24 2.69
CA LEU A 314 9.92 4.93 2.68
C LEU A 314 9.81 4.38 1.25
N ILE A 315 9.40 5.22 0.30
CA ILE A 315 9.31 4.87 -1.13
C ILE A 315 10.68 4.49 -1.68
N THR A 316 11.73 5.28 -1.41
CA THR A 316 13.09 4.98 -1.91
C THR A 316 13.67 3.72 -1.29
N SER A 317 13.41 3.47 -0.01
CA SER A 317 13.84 2.25 0.69
C SER A 317 13.19 0.99 0.10
N PHE A 318 11.91 1.04 -0.24
CA PHE A 318 11.21 -0.09 -0.86
C PHE A 318 11.53 -0.25 -2.36
N TYR A 319 11.83 0.84 -3.07
CA TYR A 319 12.25 0.77 -4.47
C TYR A 319 13.58 0.01 -4.62
N SER A 320 14.49 0.13 -3.64
CA SER A 320 15.75 -0.62 -3.61
C SER A 320 15.58 -2.14 -3.45
N THR A 321 14.41 -2.62 -3.01
CA THR A 321 14.10 -4.05 -2.87
C THR A 321 13.53 -4.69 -4.15
N GLY A 322 13.42 -3.93 -5.25
CA GLY A 322 12.92 -4.41 -6.55
C GLY A 322 11.40 -4.58 -6.66
N SER A 323 10.64 -4.33 -5.59
CA SER A 323 9.18 -4.45 -5.62
C SER A 323 8.51 -3.12 -5.95
N ILE A 324 7.98 -2.98 -7.16
CA ILE A 324 7.25 -1.78 -7.61
C ILE A 324 5.88 -1.61 -6.91
N TYR A 325 5.30 -2.69 -6.39
CA TYR A 325 3.96 -2.65 -5.79
C TYR A 325 3.92 -1.88 -4.47
N VAL A 326 4.97 -1.93 -3.68
CA VAL A 326 5.01 -1.30 -2.36
C VAL A 326 5.02 0.24 -2.43
N PRO A 327 5.84 0.91 -3.28
CA PRO A 327 5.72 2.35 -3.50
C PRO A 327 4.33 2.76 -4.02
N ILE A 328 3.70 1.99 -4.88
CA ILE A 328 2.35 2.27 -5.40
C ILE A 328 1.33 2.25 -4.25
N ILE A 329 1.36 1.23 -3.39
CA ILE A 329 0.47 1.13 -2.23
C ILE A 329 0.72 2.28 -1.25
N ALA A 330 1.98 2.62 -0.95
CA ALA A 330 2.34 3.71 -0.05
C ALA A 330 1.83 5.06 -0.56
N ILE A 331 1.97 5.35 -1.85
CA ILE A 331 1.43 6.55 -2.50
C ILE A 331 -0.10 6.56 -2.43
N GLY A 332 -0.75 5.43 -2.70
CA GLY A 332 -2.21 5.28 -2.60
C GLY A 332 -2.73 5.56 -1.20
N VAL A 333 -2.12 4.98 -0.18
CA VAL A 333 -2.46 5.21 1.23
C VAL A 333 -2.27 6.68 1.61
N ALA A 334 -1.14 7.29 1.22
CA ALA A 334 -0.88 8.71 1.48
C ALA A 334 -1.92 9.62 0.81
N ALA A 335 -2.28 9.33 -0.44
CA ALA A 335 -3.30 10.07 -1.16
C ALA A 335 -4.67 10.01 -0.46
N VAL A 336 -5.06 8.84 0.07
CA VAL A 336 -6.30 8.67 0.84
C VAL A 336 -6.26 9.49 2.13
N PHE A 337 -5.14 9.49 2.87
CA PHE A 337 -5.00 10.30 4.08
C PHE A 337 -5.07 11.80 3.81
N ILE A 338 -4.38 12.28 2.77
CA ILE A 338 -4.42 13.69 2.34
C ILE A 338 -5.84 14.07 1.95
N TYR A 339 -6.52 13.23 1.17
CA TYR A 339 -7.90 13.45 0.76
C TYR A 339 -8.86 13.53 1.96
N GLN A 340 -8.78 12.57 2.90
CA GLN A 340 -9.61 12.56 4.10
C GLN A 340 -9.39 13.81 4.95
N TYR A 341 -8.13 14.23 5.12
CA TYR A 341 -7.81 15.45 5.87
C TYR A 341 -8.40 16.69 5.21
N TYR A 342 -8.31 16.78 3.88
CA TYR A 342 -8.88 17.89 3.10
C TYR A 342 -10.41 17.90 3.18
N ALA A 343 -11.03 16.74 3.02
CA ALA A 343 -12.48 16.57 3.10
C ALA A 343 -13.03 16.93 4.50
N GLN A 344 -12.31 16.57 5.58
CA GLN A 344 -12.66 16.96 6.95
C GLN A 344 -12.57 18.47 7.14
N THR A 345 -11.58 19.13 6.53
CA THR A 345 -11.44 20.58 6.57
C THR A 345 -12.59 21.28 5.84
N GLU A 346 -12.94 20.83 4.65
CA GLU A 346 -14.07 21.35 3.91
C GLU A 346 -15.40 21.18 4.67
N LYS A 347 -15.64 20.00 5.25
CA LYS A 347 -16.81 19.75 6.10
C LYS A 347 -16.88 20.70 7.30
N ALA A 348 -15.74 21.00 7.94
CA ALA A 348 -15.66 21.95 9.05
C ALA A 348 -16.01 23.37 8.58
N ILE A 349 -15.45 23.80 7.45
CA ILE A 349 -15.76 25.12 6.85
C ILE A 349 -17.26 25.22 6.54
N ILE A 350 -17.83 24.22 5.87
CA ILE A 350 -19.27 24.21 5.52
C ILE A 350 -20.15 24.32 6.76
N ARG A 351 -19.82 23.57 7.82
CA ARG A 351 -20.56 23.60 9.09
C ARG A 351 -20.51 24.99 9.73
N GLU A 352 -19.33 25.59 9.82
CA GLU A 352 -19.16 26.90 10.41
C GLU A 352 -19.80 28.02 9.57
N VAL A 353 -19.69 27.94 8.25
CA VAL A 353 -20.38 28.87 7.35
C VAL A 353 -21.90 28.73 7.46
N LYS A 354 -22.42 27.50 7.63
CA LYS A 354 -23.86 27.28 7.86
C LYS A 354 -24.30 27.88 9.20
N ALA A 355 -23.53 27.69 10.27
CA ALA A 355 -23.79 28.29 11.58
C ALA A 355 -23.74 29.82 11.50
N TYR A 356 -22.76 30.39 10.78
CA TYR A 356 -22.70 31.82 10.53
C TYR A 356 -23.94 32.36 9.78
N LYS A 357 -24.43 31.66 8.76
CA LYS A 357 -25.61 32.09 8.00
C LYS A 357 -26.88 32.21 8.84
N SER A 358 -26.96 31.48 9.94
CA SER A 358 -28.07 31.62 10.92
C SER A 358 -27.97 32.90 11.77
N HIS A 359 -26.79 33.54 11.81
CA HIS A 359 -26.50 34.77 12.56
C HIS A 359 -25.98 35.89 11.63
N LYS A 360 -26.62 36.06 10.48
CA LYS A 360 -26.22 36.99 9.44
C LYS A 360 -26.12 38.42 9.98
N ASN A 361 -24.97 39.08 9.75
CA ASN A 361 -24.59 40.41 10.24
C ASN A 361 -24.16 40.50 11.71
N SER A 362 -23.74 39.41 12.34
CA SER A 362 -23.12 39.50 13.65
C SER A 362 -21.75 40.20 13.55
N GLU A 363 -21.59 41.22 14.34
CA GLU A 363 -20.33 41.94 14.55
C GLU A 363 -19.81 41.55 15.93
N ALA A 364 -18.53 41.22 16.03
CA ALA A 364 -17.84 40.99 17.27
C ALA A 364 -17.06 42.26 17.64
N VAL A 365 -17.33 42.79 18.81
CA VAL A 365 -16.62 43.94 19.35
C VAL A 365 -15.65 43.45 20.40
N PHE A 366 -14.38 43.68 20.14
CA PHE A 366 -13.30 43.40 21.10
C PHE A 366 -12.85 44.70 21.75
N THR A 367 -12.88 44.77 23.08
CA THR A 367 -12.34 45.90 23.82
C THR A 367 -11.21 45.40 24.71
N PHE A 368 -10.03 45.98 24.52
CA PHE A 368 -8.80 45.60 25.21
C PHE A 368 -8.50 46.56 26.35
N TYR A 369 -8.21 46.00 27.50
CA TYR A 369 -7.84 46.68 28.74
C TYR A 369 -6.40 46.29 29.13
N GLU A 370 -5.92 46.77 30.28
CA GLU A 370 -4.53 46.53 30.70
C GLU A 370 -4.19 45.03 30.83
N ASP A 371 -5.08 44.20 31.41
CA ASP A 371 -4.81 42.79 31.73
C ASP A 371 -5.75 41.77 31.06
N TYR A 372 -6.77 42.24 30.36
CA TYR A 372 -7.77 41.40 29.72
C TYR A 372 -8.40 42.11 28.52
N TYR A 373 -9.15 41.35 27.74
CA TYR A 373 -10.07 41.91 26.75
C TYR A 373 -11.48 41.35 26.96
N THR A 374 -12.45 42.08 26.48
CA THR A 374 -13.84 41.65 26.40
C THR A 374 -14.19 41.37 24.96
N LEU A 375 -15.01 40.36 24.75
CA LEU A 375 -15.69 40.07 23.49
C LEU A 375 -17.16 40.26 23.71
N SER A 376 -17.73 41.26 23.08
CA SER A 376 -19.16 41.53 23.08
C SER A 376 -19.78 41.11 21.74
N GLY A 377 -20.79 40.25 21.77
CA GLY A 377 -21.62 39.86 20.67
C GLY A 377 -23.06 40.31 20.88
N ILE A 378 -23.98 39.82 20.07
CA ILE A 378 -25.39 40.25 20.05
C ILE A 378 -26.12 40.00 21.40
N GLN A 379 -25.71 39.00 22.20
CA GLN A 379 -26.44 38.58 23.41
C GLN A 379 -25.58 38.40 24.65
N SER A 380 -24.27 38.49 24.57
CA SER A 380 -23.37 38.26 25.69
C SER A 380 -22.06 39.03 25.58
N SER A 381 -21.50 39.41 26.71
CA SER A 381 -20.14 39.91 26.82
C SER A 381 -19.34 38.95 27.71
N SER A 382 -18.17 38.57 27.27
CA SER A 382 -17.27 37.67 27.99
C SER A 382 -15.90 38.30 28.18
N LYS A 383 -15.32 38.15 29.37
CA LYS A 383 -13.99 38.66 29.75
C LYS A 383 -12.94 37.57 29.53
N TYR A 384 -11.83 37.90 28.88
CA TYR A 384 -10.71 37.01 28.57
C TYR A 384 -9.39 37.60 29.05
N PRO A 385 -8.85 37.18 30.20
CA PRO A 385 -7.53 37.64 30.66
C PRO A 385 -6.43 37.18 29.71
N TYR A 386 -5.41 38.02 29.53
CA TYR A 386 -4.30 37.74 28.57
C TYR A 386 -3.55 36.44 28.90
N ILE A 387 -3.58 35.99 30.15
CA ILE A 387 -3.00 34.70 30.53
C ILE A 387 -3.67 33.50 29.86
N GLN A 388 -4.91 33.67 29.35
CA GLN A 388 -5.58 32.62 28.55
C GLN A 388 -5.00 32.50 27.14
N ILE A 389 -4.39 33.53 26.63
CA ILE A 389 -3.86 33.55 25.29
C ILE A 389 -2.64 32.62 25.23
N THR A 390 -2.66 31.71 24.28
CA THR A 390 -1.56 30.77 24.04
C THR A 390 -0.63 31.25 22.93
N GLU A 391 -1.20 31.95 21.95
CA GLU A 391 -0.48 32.40 20.75
C GLU A 391 -1.29 33.50 20.05
N ILE A 392 -0.60 34.47 19.46
CA ILE A 392 -1.18 35.42 18.51
C ILE A 392 -0.51 35.18 17.16
N LYS A 393 -1.29 35.07 16.10
CA LYS A 393 -0.82 34.87 14.73
C LYS A 393 -1.50 35.85 13.79
N GLU A 394 -0.72 36.31 12.83
CA GLU A 394 -1.19 37.16 11.76
C GLU A 394 -1.18 36.38 10.45
N TYR A 395 -2.27 36.44 9.71
CA TYR A 395 -2.37 35.84 8.39
C TYR A 395 -3.36 36.62 7.52
N LYS A 396 -2.90 37.10 6.39
CA LYS A 396 -3.67 37.97 5.48
C LYS A 396 -4.26 39.18 6.21
N GLU A 397 -5.55 39.40 6.10
CA GLU A 397 -6.31 40.51 6.65
C GLU A 397 -6.69 40.32 8.12
N TYR A 398 -6.23 39.27 8.80
CA TYR A 398 -6.69 38.89 10.12
C TYR A 398 -5.56 38.66 11.11
N ILE A 399 -5.86 38.93 12.38
CA ILE A 399 -5.06 38.54 13.55
C ILE A 399 -5.87 37.51 14.34
N TYR A 400 -5.26 36.39 14.63
CA TYR A 400 -5.86 35.27 15.38
C TYR A 400 -5.31 35.23 16.80
N ILE A 401 -6.20 35.33 17.80
CA ILE A 401 -5.86 35.19 19.22
C ILE A 401 -6.27 33.78 19.65
N TYR A 402 -5.29 32.92 19.83
CA TYR A 402 -5.52 31.53 20.26
C TYR A 402 -5.63 31.44 21.78
N LEU A 403 -6.73 30.83 22.26
CA LEU A 403 -6.98 30.54 23.69
C LEU A 403 -6.62 29.09 24.04
N GLY A 404 -6.29 28.29 23.07
CA GLY A 404 -5.92 26.87 23.17
C GLY A 404 -5.46 26.35 21.84
N SER A 405 -5.47 25.03 21.67
CA SER A 405 -5.07 24.39 20.41
C SER A 405 -6.12 24.54 19.30
N ASP A 406 -7.40 24.68 19.70
CA ASP A 406 -8.59 24.53 18.84
C ASP A 406 -9.56 25.71 18.88
N ARG A 407 -9.25 26.72 19.70
CA ARG A 407 -10.09 27.92 19.85
C ARG A 407 -9.30 29.16 19.57
N ALA A 408 -9.81 29.99 18.65
CA ALA A 408 -9.24 31.30 18.35
C ALA A 408 -10.33 32.34 18.19
N HIS A 409 -10.03 33.57 18.59
CA HIS A 409 -10.78 34.75 18.20
C HIS A 409 -10.14 35.40 17.01
N TYR A 410 -10.95 36.00 16.14
CA TYR A 410 -10.53 36.56 14.87
C TYR A 410 -10.72 38.07 14.92
N LEU A 411 -9.67 38.82 14.67
CA LEU A 411 -9.71 40.27 14.57
C LEU A 411 -9.36 40.69 13.13
N ALA A 412 -10.22 41.47 12.54
CA ALA A 412 -9.93 42.08 11.25
C ALA A 412 -8.96 43.25 11.43
N LYS A 413 -7.94 43.35 10.60
CA LYS A 413 -6.92 44.42 10.70
C LYS A 413 -7.52 45.80 10.49
N ASP A 414 -8.47 45.91 9.61
CA ASP A 414 -9.24 47.15 9.32
C ASP A 414 -10.26 47.51 10.40
N GLY A 415 -10.52 46.60 11.36
CA GLY A 415 -11.41 46.82 12.49
C GLY A 415 -10.79 47.59 13.66
N PHE A 416 -9.48 47.89 13.65
CA PHE A 416 -8.81 48.68 14.68
C PHE A 416 -8.91 50.19 14.42
N GLU A 417 -9.27 50.96 15.45
CA GLU A 417 -9.36 52.41 15.34
C GLU A 417 -7.98 53.09 15.06
N HIS A 418 -6.90 52.58 15.62
CA HIS A 418 -5.53 53.12 15.52
C HIS A 418 -4.59 52.22 14.72
N GLY A 419 -5.13 51.26 13.99
CA GLY A 419 -4.35 50.32 13.20
C GLY A 419 -3.83 49.12 14.01
N PRO A 420 -3.42 48.04 13.31
CA PRO A 420 -3.05 46.79 13.96
C PRO A 420 -1.65 46.80 14.57
N GLU A 421 -0.75 47.72 14.17
CA GLU A 421 0.65 47.73 14.59
C GLU A 421 0.81 48.14 16.07
N GLU A 422 0.07 49.16 16.50
CA GLU A 422 0.06 49.59 17.89
C GLU A 422 -0.48 48.49 18.81
N PHE A 423 -1.56 47.83 18.41
CA PHE A 423 -2.10 46.70 19.11
C PHE A 423 -1.06 45.54 19.19
N LYS A 424 -0.36 45.22 18.12
CA LYS A 424 0.69 44.18 18.15
C LYS A 424 1.83 44.56 19.09
N SER A 425 2.24 45.79 19.10
CA SER A 425 3.26 46.28 20.01
C SER A 425 2.82 46.12 21.46
N PHE A 426 1.62 46.57 21.80
CA PHE A 426 1.04 46.44 23.13
C PHE A 426 0.98 44.96 23.56
N MET A 427 0.42 44.08 22.70
CA MET A 427 0.29 42.67 23.02
C MET A 427 1.64 41.96 23.11
N SER A 428 2.68 42.42 22.43
CA SER A 428 4.03 41.86 22.55
C SER A 428 4.66 42.04 23.93
N GLY A 429 4.29 43.11 24.64
CA GLY A 429 4.66 43.35 26.03
C GLY A 429 3.91 42.47 27.04
N LYS A 430 2.70 42.02 26.70
CA LYS A 430 1.82 41.24 27.57
C LYS A 430 1.96 39.74 27.41
N ILE A 431 2.34 39.30 26.22
CA ILE A 431 2.46 37.91 25.86
C ILE A 431 3.83 37.68 25.23
N LYS A 432 4.54 36.62 25.66
CA LYS A 432 5.74 36.17 24.90
C LYS A 432 5.30 35.71 23.52
N ILE A 433 5.30 36.62 22.56
CA ILE A 433 5.02 36.29 21.16
C ILE A 433 6.16 35.40 20.68
N LYS A 434 5.88 34.13 20.48
CA LYS A 434 6.79 33.26 19.74
C LYS A 434 6.74 33.70 18.29
N LYS A 435 7.85 34.33 17.84
CA LYS A 435 8.12 34.57 16.42
C LYS A 435 8.16 33.26 15.62
#